data_af445205e1f09d489bd39e14dfaa8b2b
#
_entry.id   af445205e1f09d489bd39e14dfaa8b2b
#
_cell.length_a   1.000
_cell.length_b   1.000
_cell.length_c   1.000
_cell.angle_alpha   90.00
_cell.angle_beta   90.00
_cell.angle_gamma   90.00
#
_symmetry.space_group_name_H-M   'P 1'
#
loop_
_entity.id
_entity.type
_entity.pdbx_description
1 polymer ?
#
loop_
_entity_poly.entity_id
_entity_poly.type
_entity_poly.pdbx_seq_one_letter_code
_entity_poly.pdbx_strand_id
1 'polypeptide(L)'
;MFLLAFPANADGKGELQKHFNAVATKVKATDDPSEKRAILDESFQTMLTALDMVQRSQLISKDDGVALDLFKATLREKQDELGGTNGFARVPDEQLNNFSDYVVQSVEQADGTITISLVALLLIIILLVLLL
;
A
#
# COMPACT_ATOMS: atom_id res chain seq x y z
N MET A 1 -19.30 10.36 -16.08
CA MET A 1 -18.80 10.65 -15.70
C MET A 1 -18.19 10.76 -14.84
N PHE A 2 -18.18 10.47 -14.45
CA PHE A 2 -17.78 10.65 -13.63
C PHE A 2 -16.86 11.13 -13.26
N LEU A 3 -16.88 11.45 -13.17
CA LEU A 3 -16.15 11.92 -12.77
C LEU A 3 -15.28 12.03 -12.23
N LEU A 4 -15.16 11.78 -12.58
CA LEU A 4 -14.49 12.07 -12.12
C LEU A 4 -14.12 12.85 -11.33
N ALA A 5 -14.66 12.84 -10.76
CA ALA A 5 -14.49 13.96 -9.88
C ALA A 5 -13.65 13.58 -8.70
N PHE A 6 -12.40 13.83 -8.83
CA PHE A 6 -11.53 13.79 -7.68
C PHE A 6 -12.01 14.86 -6.70
N PRO A 7 -12.00 14.61 -5.40
CA PRO A 7 -12.32 15.62 -4.42
C PRO A 7 -11.38 16.82 -4.53
N ALA A 8 -11.75 17.92 -3.91
CA ALA A 8 -10.98 19.14 -4.00
C ALA A 8 -9.52 19.00 -3.57
N ASN A 9 -9.23 18.05 -2.72
CA ASN A 9 -7.86 17.73 -2.31
C ASN A 9 -7.27 16.66 -3.22
N ALA A 10 -7.56 16.72 -4.47
CA ALA A 10 -7.28 15.69 -5.46
C ALA A 10 -5.81 15.65 -5.88
N ASP A 11 -4.93 15.87 -4.97
CA ASP A 11 -3.52 15.54 -5.12
C ASP A 11 -3.30 14.04 -4.97
N GLY A 12 -4.40 13.29 -4.73
CA GLY A 12 -4.38 11.85 -4.62
C GLY A 12 -3.96 11.31 -3.28
N LYS A 13 -3.66 12.20 -2.34
CA LYS A 13 -3.39 11.76 -0.97
C LYS A 13 -4.61 11.03 -0.45
N GLY A 14 -4.39 9.95 0.22
CA GLY A 14 -5.47 9.14 0.74
C GLY A 14 -5.95 8.05 -0.18
N GLU A 15 -5.62 8.08 -1.48
CA GLU A 15 -6.03 7.00 -2.39
C GLU A 15 -5.34 5.69 -2.04
N LEU A 16 -4.03 5.74 -1.74
CA LEU A 16 -3.30 4.56 -1.31
C LEU A 16 -3.78 4.09 0.06
N GLN A 17 -4.09 5.03 0.94
CA GLN A 17 -4.66 4.73 2.24
C GLN A 17 -6.01 4.02 2.10
N LYS A 18 -6.85 4.45 1.16
CA LYS A 18 -8.13 3.78 0.90
C LYS A 18 -7.94 2.33 0.51
N HIS A 19 -6.93 2.05 -0.31
CA HIS A 19 -6.61 0.67 -0.69
C HIS A 19 -6.32 -0.18 0.54
N PHE A 20 -5.46 0.30 1.44
CA PHE A 20 -5.10 -0.44 2.64
C PHE A 20 -6.24 -0.46 3.68
N ASN A 21 -7.10 0.56 3.71
CA ASN A 21 -8.32 0.52 4.51
C ASN A 21 -9.24 -0.62 4.05
N ALA A 22 -9.40 -0.78 2.75
CA ALA A 22 -10.19 -1.88 2.20
C ALA A 22 -9.58 -3.23 2.55
N VAL A 23 -8.25 -3.35 2.50
CA VAL A 23 -7.54 -4.56 2.91
C VAL A 23 -7.80 -4.85 4.38
N ALA A 24 -7.68 -3.84 5.25
CA ALA A 24 -7.92 -4.01 6.68
C ALA A 24 -9.35 -4.45 6.96
N THR A 25 -10.33 -3.88 6.26
CA THR A 25 -11.73 -4.28 6.39
C THR A 25 -11.90 -5.76 6.02
N LYS A 26 -11.26 -6.19 4.93
CA LYS A 26 -11.33 -7.57 4.48
C LYS A 26 -10.66 -8.53 5.48
N VAL A 27 -9.53 -8.13 6.04
CA VAL A 27 -8.84 -8.92 7.07
C VAL A 27 -9.76 -9.13 8.27
N LYS A 28 -10.36 -8.05 8.75
CA LYS A 28 -11.24 -8.11 9.93
C LYS A 28 -12.51 -8.93 9.68
N ALA A 29 -12.98 -8.99 8.45
CA ALA A 29 -14.16 -9.76 8.07
C ALA A 29 -13.85 -11.23 7.82
N THR A 30 -12.58 -11.63 7.86
CA THR A 30 -12.12 -12.99 7.61
C THR A 30 -11.79 -13.64 8.95
N ASP A 31 -12.28 -14.86 9.17
CA ASP A 31 -12.09 -15.55 10.46
C ASP A 31 -10.78 -16.32 10.53
N ASP A 32 -10.35 -16.91 9.44
CA ASP A 32 -9.16 -17.78 9.42
C ASP A 32 -7.88 -16.95 9.43
N PRO A 33 -7.00 -17.10 10.45
CA PRO A 33 -5.73 -16.37 10.48
C PRO A 33 -4.86 -16.61 9.26
N SER A 34 -4.85 -17.81 8.72
CA SER A 34 -4.09 -18.16 7.52
C SER A 34 -4.57 -17.32 6.33
N GLU A 35 -5.88 -17.16 6.20
CA GLU A 35 -6.45 -16.32 5.13
C GLU A 35 -6.16 -14.84 5.36
N LYS A 36 -6.21 -14.38 6.61
CA LYS A 36 -5.84 -13.00 6.95
C LYS A 36 -4.41 -12.69 6.51
N ARG A 37 -3.48 -13.61 6.78
CA ARG A 37 -2.08 -13.45 6.37
C ARG A 37 -1.96 -13.40 4.85
N ALA A 38 -2.68 -14.27 4.16
CA ALA A 38 -2.66 -14.31 2.70
C ALA A 38 -3.18 -13.00 2.11
N ILE A 39 -4.26 -12.44 2.67
CA ILE A 39 -4.83 -11.17 2.23
C ILE A 39 -3.80 -10.05 2.38
N LEU A 40 -3.16 -9.97 3.53
CA LEU A 40 -2.14 -8.94 3.80
C LEU A 40 -0.94 -9.10 2.87
N ASP A 41 -0.43 -10.32 2.77
CA ASP A 41 0.76 -10.60 1.95
C ASP A 41 0.50 -10.29 0.48
N GLU A 42 -0.65 -10.70 -0.02
CA GLU A 42 -1.04 -10.42 -1.40
C GLU A 42 -1.18 -8.93 -1.64
N SER A 43 -1.73 -8.18 -0.69
CA SER A 43 -1.87 -6.73 -0.84
C SER A 43 -0.51 -6.05 -0.91
N PHE A 44 0.45 -6.48 -0.10
CA PHE A 44 1.81 -5.94 -0.16
C PHE A 44 2.45 -6.25 -1.50
N GLN A 45 2.34 -7.50 -1.96
CA GLN A 45 2.93 -7.91 -3.24
C GLN A 45 2.32 -7.15 -4.41
N THR A 46 1.01 -7.01 -4.42
CA THR A 46 0.31 -6.27 -5.49
C THR A 46 0.78 -4.82 -5.53
N MET A 47 0.84 -4.17 -4.37
CA MET A 47 1.29 -2.79 -4.30
C MET A 47 2.75 -2.65 -4.72
N LEU A 48 3.63 -3.52 -4.22
CA LEU A 48 5.05 -3.48 -4.59
C LEU A 48 5.24 -3.69 -6.09
N THR A 49 4.48 -4.61 -6.68
CA THR A 49 4.52 -4.84 -8.12
C THR A 49 4.07 -3.61 -8.89
N ALA A 50 2.98 -2.98 -8.46
CA ALA A 50 2.49 -1.76 -9.11
C ALA A 50 3.53 -0.63 -9.04
N LEU A 51 4.13 -0.42 -7.88
CA LEU A 51 5.14 0.61 -7.69
C LEU A 51 6.37 0.34 -8.58
N ASP A 52 6.79 -0.91 -8.66
CA ASP A 52 7.92 -1.30 -9.47
C ASP A 52 7.65 -1.06 -10.95
N MET A 53 6.44 -1.38 -11.41
CA MET A 53 6.05 -1.15 -12.80
C MET A 53 6.01 0.34 -13.13
N VAL A 54 5.53 1.17 -12.20
CA VAL A 54 5.52 2.63 -12.40
C VAL A 54 6.96 3.15 -12.52
N GLN A 55 7.86 2.68 -11.67
CA GLN A 55 9.27 3.10 -11.75
C GLN A 55 9.91 2.70 -13.07
N ARG A 56 9.58 1.53 -13.58
CA ARG A 56 10.15 1.05 -14.84
C ARG A 56 9.51 1.69 -16.07
N SER A 57 8.37 2.34 -15.91
CA SER A 57 7.68 2.95 -17.04
C SER A 57 8.42 4.14 -17.62
N GLN A 58 9.30 4.77 -16.83
CA GLN A 58 10.01 6.00 -17.19
C GLN A 58 9.08 7.19 -17.44
N LEU A 59 7.82 7.08 -17.01
CA LEU A 59 6.83 8.14 -17.15
C LEU A 59 6.80 9.10 -15.96
N ILE A 60 7.61 8.83 -14.95
CA ILE A 60 7.64 9.62 -13.72
C ILE A 60 8.97 10.36 -13.62
N SER A 61 8.99 11.42 -12.80
CA SER A 61 10.19 12.19 -12.55
C SER A 61 11.18 11.41 -11.67
N LYS A 62 12.41 11.88 -11.64
CA LYS A 62 13.42 11.32 -10.76
C LYS A 62 13.00 11.44 -9.29
N ASP A 63 12.42 12.58 -8.91
CA ASP A 63 11.94 12.80 -7.55
C ASP A 63 10.84 11.82 -7.19
N ASP A 64 9.93 11.54 -8.13
CA ASP A 64 8.91 10.51 -7.92
C ASP A 64 9.54 9.14 -7.72
N GLY A 65 10.58 8.83 -8.49
CA GLY A 65 11.29 7.56 -8.32
C GLY A 65 11.86 7.38 -6.92
N VAL A 66 12.45 8.45 -6.36
CA VAL A 66 12.95 8.42 -4.99
C VAL A 66 11.82 8.24 -4.00
N ALA A 67 10.70 8.94 -4.20
CA ALA A 67 9.53 8.82 -3.31
C ALA A 67 8.98 7.40 -3.34
N LEU A 68 8.90 6.78 -4.51
CA LEU A 68 8.42 5.41 -4.63
C LEU A 68 9.37 4.41 -3.96
N ASP A 69 10.69 4.65 -4.03
CA ASP A 69 11.65 3.81 -3.31
C ASP A 69 11.40 3.85 -1.81
N LEU A 70 11.13 5.02 -1.26
CA LEU A 70 10.84 5.17 0.17
C LEU A 70 9.55 4.45 0.55
N PHE A 71 8.54 4.56 -0.29
CA PHE A 71 7.27 3.88 -0.04
C PHE A 71 7.45 2.35 -0.11
N LYS A 72 8.18 1.87 -1.11
CA LYS A 72 8.49 0.44 -1.22
C LYS A 72 9.23 -0.07 0.01
N ALA A 73 10.17 0.72 0.53
CA ALA A 73 10.90 0.34 1.74
C ALA A 73 9.95 0.20 2.93
N THR A 74 8.99 1.11 3.07
CA THR A 74 7.99 1.03 4.13
C THR A 74 7.16 -0.25 4.00
N LEU A 75 6.72 -0.59 2.80
CA LEU A 75 5.90 -1.78 2.57
C LEU A 75 6.69 -3.07 2.83
N ARG A 76 7.95 -3.10 2.40
CA ARG A 76 8.81 -4.27 2.66
C ARG A 76 9.05 -4.47 4.14
N GLU A 77 9.21 -3.38 4.88
CA GLU A 77 9.31 -3.47 6.34
C GLU A 77 8.05 -4.11 6.94
N LYS A 78 6.87 -3.72 6.46
CA LYS A 78 5.62 -4.30 6.96
C LYS A 78 5.51 -5.78 6.58
N GLN A 79 5.98 -6.17 5.40
CA GLN A 79 6.06 -7.59 5.04
C GLN A 79 6.96 -8.36 6.00
N ASP A 80 8.11 -7.79 6.30
CA ASP A 80 9.08 -8.42 7.22
C ASP A 80 8.49 -8.58 8.61
N GLU A 81 7.78 -7.57 9.09
CA GLU A 81 7.10 -7.64 10.38
C GLU A 81 6.03 -8.73 10.39
N LEU A 82 5.23 -8.79 9.32
CA LEU A 82 4.16 -9.78 9.22
C LEU A 82 4.72 -11.21 9.28
N GLY A 83 5.76 -11.47 8.51
CA GLY A 83 6.32 -12.81 8.36
C GLY A 83 7.39 -13.19 9.36
N GLY A 84 7.91 -12.22 10.11
CA GLY A 84 8.97 -12.48 11.06
C GLY A 84 10.34 -12.66 10.43
N THR A 85 10.65 -11.85 9.41
CA THR A 85 11.94 -11.87 8.73
C THR A 85 12.75 -10.63 9.09
N ASN A 86 14.03 -10.65 8.76
CA ASN A 86 14.96 -9.52 8.96
C ASN A 86 14.99 -9.02 10.42
N GLY A 87 14.93 -9.94 11.38
CA GLY A 87 15.02 -9.61 12.79
C GLY A 87 13.70 -9.30 13.47
N PHE A 88 12.61 -9.24 12.73
CA PHE A 88 11.29 -9.02 13.33
C PHE A 88 10.70 -10.32 13.86
N ALA A 89 9.97 -10.24 14.95
CA ALA A 89 9.15 -11.36 15.41
C ALA A 89 7.89 -11.43 14.53
N ARG A 90 7.51 -12.65 14.17
CA ARG A 90 6.30 -12.86 13.37
C ARG A 90 5.08 -12.35 14.13
N VAL A 91 4.19 -11.61 13.47
CA VAL A 91 2.96 -11.12 14.08
C VAL A 91 2.10 -12.31 14.50
N PRO A 92 1.69 -12.41 15.77
CA PRO A 92 0.81 -13.51 16.21
C PRO A 92 -0.54 -13.46 15.52
N ASP A 93 -1.16 -14.61 15.40
CA ASP A 93 -2.47 -14.74 14.73
C ASP A 93 -3.53 -13.80 15.36
N GLU A 94 -3.51 -13.64 16.68
CA GLU A 94 -4.47 -12.82 17.41
C GLU A 94 -4.28 -11.33 17.16
N GLN A 95 -3.14 -10.94 16.58
CA GLN A 95 -2.79 -9.54 16.35
C GLN A 95 -2.97 -9.11 14.90
N LEU A 96 -3.47 -9.99 14.04
CA LEU A 96 -3.55 -9.68 12.61
C LEU A 96 -4.51 -8.53 12.30
N ASN A 97 -5.63 -8.44 13.02
CA ASN A 97 -6.54 -7.31 12.85
C ASN A 97 -5.85 -5.99 13.24
N ASN A 98 -5.19 -5.98 14.39
CA ASN A 98 -4.46 -4.80 14.86
C ASN A 98 -3.32 -4.45 13.91
N PHE A 99 -2.64 -5.47 13.39
CA PHE A 99 -1.57 -5.27 12.42
C PHE A 99 -2.09 -4.61 11.14
N SER A 100 -3.26 -5.01 10.65
CA SER A 100 -3.83 -4.40 9.45
C SER A 100 -4.13 -2.92 9.68
N ASP A 101 -4.63 -2.54 10.86
CA ASP A 101 -4.84 -1.15 11.21
C ASP A 101 -3.53 -0.38 11.31
N TYR A 102 -2.51 -1.02 11.85
CA TYR A 102 -1.18 -0.44 11.93
C TYR A 102 -0.60 -0.16 10.54
N VAL A 103 -0.82 -1.07 9.59
CA VAL A 103 -0.40 -0.85 8.20
C VAL A 103 -1.08 0.39 7.62
N VAL A 104 -2.38 0.55 7.86
CA VAL A 104 -3.11 1.74 7.40
C VAL A 104 -2.47 3.01 7.97
N GLN A 105 -2.15 3.02 9.25
CA GLN A 105 -1.50 4.16 9.89
C GLN A 105 -0.12 4.43 9.30
N SER A 106 0.63 3.39 9.00
CA SER A 106 1.97 3.52 8.42
C SER A 106 1.90 4.13 7.02
N VAL A 107 0.91 3.73 6.22
CA VAL A 107 0.69 4.29 4.89
C VAL A 107 0.26 5.76 5.01
N GLU A 108 -0.59 6.08 5.96
CA GLU A 108 -1.02 7.45 6.21
C GLU A 108 0.17 8.35 6.56
N GLN A 109 1.06 7.86 7.41
CA GLN A 109 2.26 8.60 7.78
C GLN A 109 3.19 8.79 6.58
N ALA A 110 3.33 7.76 5.76
CA ALA A 110 4.14 7.86 4.55
C ALA A 110 3.56 8.89 3.59
N ASP A 111 2.25 8.91 3.41
CA ASP A 111 1.56 9.90 2.59
C ASP A 111 1.84 11.32 3.07
N GLY A 112 1.98 11.52 4.38
CA GLY A 112 2.26 12.81 4.96
C GLY A 112 3.69 13.29 4.79
N THR A 113 4.63 12.37 4.56
CA THR A 113 6.06 12.68 4.48
C THR A 113 6.66 12.49 3.09
N ILE A 114 6.05 11.65 2.26
CA ILE A 114 6.53 11.35 0.91
C ILE A 114 5.62 12.06 -0.08
N THR A 115 6.22 12.90 -0.92
CA THR A 115 5.46 13.63 -1.95
C THR A 115 5.55 12.88 -3.27
N ILE A 116 4.40 12.47 -3.78
CA ILE A 116 4.28 11.78 -5.06
C ILE A 116 3.46 12.67 -6.00
N SER A 117 3.91 12.83 -7.25
CA SER A 117 3.16 13.62 -8.22
C SER A 117 1.83 12.97 -8.56
N LEU A 118 0.90 13.75 -9.05
CA LEU A 118 -0.40 13.24 -9.49
C LEU A 118 -0.23 12.21 -10.61
N VAL A 119 0.71 12.42 -11.53
CA VAL A 119 0.96 11.48 -12.62
C VAL A 119 1.38 10.12 -12.08
N ALA A 120 2.36 10.10 -11.17
CA ALA A 120 2.83 8.86 -10.57
C ALA A 120 1.70 8.16 -9.82
N LEU A 121 0.91 8.92 -9.07
CA LEU A 121 -0.21 8.36 -8.31
C LEU A 121 -1.25 7.73 -9.21
N LEU A 122 -1.63 8.43 -10.30
CA LEU A 122 -2.61 7.89 -11.24
C LEU A 122 -2.11 6.61 -11.89
N LEU A 123 -0.82 6.54 -12.22
CA LEU A 123 -0.23 5.32 -12.76
C LEU A 123 -0.31 4.18 -11.76
N ILE A 124 -0.02 4.44 -10.49
CA ILE A 124 -0.12 3.44 -9.43
C ILE A 124 -1.55 2.91 -9.34
N ILE A 125 -2.53 3.81 -9.32
CA ILE A 125 -3.94 3.44 -9.19
C ILE A 125 -4.39 2.60 -10.38
N ILE A 126 -4.02 2.99 -11.59
CA ILE A 126 -4.36 2.25 -12.80
C ILE A 126 -3.79 0.84 -12.74
N LEU A 127 -2.53 0.71 -12.35
CA LEU A 127 -1.89 -0.60 -12.25
C LEU A 127 -2.49 -1.45 -11.16
N LEU A 128 -2.86 -0.85 -10.03
CA LEU A 128 -3.55 -1.60 -8.97
C LEU A 128 -4.85 -2.19 -9.48
N VAL A 129 -5.64 -1.39 -10.21
CA VAL A 129 -6.90 -1.87 -10.77
C VAL A 129 -6.65 -3.02 -11.74
N LEU A 130 -5.62 -2.90 -12.59
CA LEU A 130 -5.31 -3.94 -13.56
C LEU A 130 -4.77 -5.22 -12.91
N LEU A 131 -4.10 -5.10 -11.78
CA LEU A 131 -3.53 -6.26 -11.07
C LEU A 131 -4.53 -6.95 -10.15
N LEU A 132 -5.61 -6.27 -9.80
CA LEU A 132 -6.66 -6.87 -8.99
C LEU A 132 -7.67 -7.60 -9.86
#